data_0332eacb86f32391da863762c792e9c5
#
_entry.id   0332eacb86f32391da863762c792e9c5
#
_cell.length_a   1.000
_cell.length_b   1.000
_cell.length_c   1.000
_cell.angle_alpha   90.00
_cell.angle_beta   90.00
_cell.angle_gamma   90.00
#
_symmetry.space_group_name_H-M   'P 1'
#
loop_
_entity.id
_entity.type
_entity.pdbx_description
1 polymer ?
#
loop_
_entity_poly.entity_id
_entity_poly.type
_entity_poly.pdbx_seq_one_letter_code
_entity_poly.pdbx_strand_id
1 'polypeptide(L)'
;GDTITFNKAPEDYTISMELFSEGKIQAGCEAIYKNKEIHIKYINGLQNMLNAMGYNYLNEDDVENALHILKLNTILFPESSNTYDSYGEALRKNGNIEEAIKNYKKSIELNPNNQNGIKVLTELEVQI
;
A
#
# COMPACT_ATOMS: atom_id res chain seq x y z
N GLY A 1 6.92 -25.98 27.04
CA GLY A 1 6.49 -25.31 26.55
C GLY A 1 5.66 -24.27 25.85
N ASP A 2 4.67 -23.84 26.50
CA ASP A 2 3.77 -22.90 25.90
C ASP A 2 4.40 -21.57 25.62
N THR A 3 5.40 -21.23 26.39
CA THR A 3 6.06 -19.97 26.27
C THR A 3 6.77 -19.78 24.95
N ILE A 4 6.95 -20.87 24.22
CA ILE A 4 7.71 -20.82 23.01
C ILE A 4 6.89 -20.28 21.85
N THR A 5 5.61 -20.51 21.88
CA THR A 5 4.78 -20.17 20.72
C THR A 5 4.69 -18.69 20.44
N PHE A 6 4.71 -17.86 21.45
CA PHE A 6 4.59 -16.41 21.18
C PHE A 6 5.91 -15.78 20.80
N ASN A 7 7.01 -16.51 20.88
CA ASN A 7 8.30 -16.01 20.44
C ASN A 7 8.51 -16.25 18.95
N LYS A 8 7.68 -17.06 18.37
CA LYS A 8 7.75 -17.29 16.95
C LYS A 8 7.26 -16.07 16.23
N ALA A 9 8.16 -15.29 15.69
CA ALA A 9 7.80 -14.55 14.52
C ALA A 9 7.31 -15.61 13.55
N PRO A 10 6.09 -15.52 13.12
CA PRO A 10 5.56 -16.51 12.21
C PRO A 10 6.45 -16.65 11.00
N GLU A 11 6.63 -17.88 10.54
CA GLU A 11 7.40 -18.14 9.33
C GLU A 11 6.91 -17.28 8.17
N ASP A 12 5.59 -17.08 8.10
CA ASP A 12 5.00 -16.28 7.04
C ASP A 12 5.50 -14.85 7.03
N TYR A 13 5.73 -14.28 8.20
CA TYR A 13 6.31 -12.96 8.31
C TYR A 13 7.74 -12.92 7.73
N THR A 14 8.54 -13.92 8.07
CA THR A 14 9.91 -14.03 7.57
C THR A 14 9.91 -14.23 6.05
N ILE A 15 9.04 -15.10 5.55
CA ILE A 15 8.95 -15.41 4.14
C ILE A 15 8.62 -14.16 3.31
N SER A 16 7.64 -13.37 3.76
CA SER A 16 7.26 -12.16 3.01
C SER A 16 8.41 -11.16 2.94
N MET A 17 9.16 -10.99 4.04
CA MET A 17 10.28 -10.08 4.06
C MET A 17 11.43 -10.57 3.16
N GLU A 18 11.67 -11.87 3.14
CA GLU A 18 12.67 -12.45 2.23
C GLU A 18 12.27 -12.23 0.77
N LEU A 19 11.00 -12.43 0.45
CA LEU A 19 10.51 -12.22 -0.92
C LEU A 19 10.73 -10.77 -1.37
N PHE A 20 10.43 -9.81 -0.50
CA PHE A 20 10.69 -8.41 -0.80
C PHE A 20 12.19 -8.15 -1.01
N SER A 21 13.03 -8.72 -0.15
CA SER A 21 14.49 -8.51 -0.26
C SER A 21 15.05 -9.08 -1.56
N GLU A 22 14.37 -10.10 -2.11
CA GLU A 22 14.77 -10.71 -3.38
C GLU A 22 14.13 -10.01 -4.59
N GLY A 23 13.37 -8.95 -4.36
CA GLY A 23 12.69 -8.25 -5.43
C GLY A 23 11.44 -8.93 -5.96
N LYS A 24 10.99 -9.98 -5.29
CA LYS A 24 9.76 -10.71 -5.65
C LYS A 24 8.55 -10.03 -5.04
N ILE A 25 8.21 -8.88 -5.57
CA ILE A 25 7.27 -7.97 -4.92
C ILE A 25 5.85 -8.51 -4.91
N GLN A 26 5.36 -9.01 -6.04
CA GLN A 26 4.01 -9.55 -6.08
C GLN A 26 3.85 -10.72 -5.12
N ALA A 27 4.83 -11.63 -5.11
CA ALA A 27 4.79 -12.78 -4.21
C ALA A 27 4.85 -12.35 -2.74
N GLY A 28 5.66 -11.34 -2.43
CA GLY A 28 5.71 -10.78 -1.08
C GLY A 28 4.38 -10.18 -0.65
N CYS A 29 3.72 -9.45 -1.55
CA CYS A 29 2.40 -8.89 -1.28
C CYS A 29 1.36 -9.97 -1.04
N GLU A 30 1.40 -11.05 -1.83
CA GLU A 30 0.48 -12.17 -1.65
C GLU A 30 0.70 -12.87 -0.31
N ALA A 31 1.96 -13.02 0.09
CA ALA A 31 2.28 -13.63 1.38
C ALA A 31 1.74 -12.79 2.54
N ILE A 32 1.85 -11.47 2.46
CA ILE A 32 1.29 -10.58 3.48
C ILE A 32 -0.23 -10.69 3.49
N TYR A 33 -0.85 -10.64 2.32
CA TYR A 33 -2.31 -10.68 2.22
C TYR A 33 -2.90 -11.95 2.83
N LYS A 34 -2.27 -13.09 2.58
CA LYS A 34 -2.74 -14.37 3.11
C LYS A 34 -2.70 -14.42 4.63
N ASN A 35 -1.76 -13.72 5.24
CA ASN A 35 -1.54 -13.73 6.68
C ASN A 35 -1.53 -12.30 7.22
N LYS A 36 -2.49 -11.48 6.79
CA LYS A 36 -2.49 -10.06 7.08
C LYS A 36 -2.57 -9.73 8.56
N GLU A 37 -3.36 -10.49 9.32
CA GLU A 37 -3.51 -10.23 10.75
C GLU A 37 -2.17 -10.36 11.47
N ILE A 38 -1.40 -11.38 11.09
CA ILE A 38 -0.08 -11.62 11.67
C ILE A 38 0.88 -10.50 11.30
N HIS A 39 0.87 -10.11 10.04
CA HIS A 39 1.77 -9.05 9.58
C HIS A 39 1.44 -7.72 10.24
N ILE A 40 0.17 -7.37 10.33
CA ILE A 40 -0.25 -6.13 11.00
C ILE A 40 0.15 -6.17 12.47
N LYS A 41 -0.01 -7.32 13.11
CA LYS A 41 0.30 -7.46 14.54
C LYS A 41 1.79 -7.37 14.83
N TYR A 42 2.63 -8.00 14.01
CA TYR A 42 4.04 -8.17 14.34
C TYR A 42 4.98 -7.19 13.62
N ILE A 43 4.52 -6.52 12.59
CA ILE A 43 5.36 -5.51 11.91
C ILE A 43 4.90 -4.12 12.33
N ASN A 44 5.63 -3.55 13.28
CA ASN A 44 5.34 -2.19 13.70
C ASN A 44 5.61 -1.24 12.53
N GLY A 45 4.63 -0.37 12.27
CA GLY A 45 4.78 0.59 11.18
C GLY A 45 4.64 -0.01 9.78
N LEU A 46 3.94 -1.13 9.66
CA LEU A 46 3.76 -1.80 8.37
C LEU A 46 3.17 -0.85 7.31
N GLN A 47 2.19 -0.04 7.66
CA GLN A 47 1.60 0.90 6.73
C GLN A 47 2.64 1.87 6.15
N ASN A 48 3.47 2.44 7.02
CA ASN A 48 4.50 3.38 6.60
C ASN A 48 5.59 2.68 5.78
N MET A 49 5.93 1.45 6.15
CA MET A 49 6.91 0.68 5.41
C MET A 49 6.44 0.43 3.97
N LEU A 50 5.21 -0.03 3.82
CA LEU A 50 4.66 -0.31 2.50
C LEU A 50 4.53 0.97 1.68
N ASN A 51 4.13 2.06 2.31
CA ASN A 51 4.04 3.34 1.63
C ASN A 51 5.40 3.79 1.10
N ALA A 52 6.43 3.69 1.93
CA ALA A 52 7.78 4.07 1.53
C ALA A 52 8.30 3.19 0.39
N MET A 53 8.06 1.87 0.47
CA MET A 53 8.45 0.95 -0.60
C MET A 53 7.74 1.30 -1.90
N GLY A 54 6.44 1.59 -1.83
CA GLY A 54 5.67 1.98 -3.01
C GLY A 54 6.25 3.21 -3.68
N TYR A 55 6.58 4.23 -2.89
CA TYR A 55 7.16 5.45 -3.44
C TYR A 55 8.57 5.24 -4.00
N ASN A 56 9.36 4.36 -3.38
CA ASN A 56 10.67 4.03 -3.92
C ASN A 56 10.53 3.46 -5.34
N TYR A 57 9.58 2.56 -5.55
CA TYR A 57 9.35 2.01 -6.89
C TYR A 57 8.80 3.06 -7.85
N LEU A 58 7.90 3.94 -7.39
CA LEU A 58 7.42 5.03 -8.24
C LEU A 58 8.57 5.94 -8.69
N ASN A 59 9.47 6.25 -7.79
CA ASN A 59 10.61 7.12 -8.09
C ASN A 59 11.59 6.48 -9.07
N GLU A 60 11.60 5.15 -9.14
CA GLU A 60 12.41 4.40 -10.08
C GLU A 60 11.67 4.08 -11.38
N ASP A 61 10.49 4.64 -11.55
CA ASP A 61 9.60 4.38 -12.69
C ASP A 61 9.14 2.92 -12.78
N ASP A 62 9.22 2.18 -11.69
CA ASP A 62 8.70 0.82 -11.60
C ASP A 62 7.26 0.88 -11.08
N VAL A 63 6.37 1.34 -11.95
CA VAL A 63 4.98 1.57 -11.56
C VAL A 63 4.26 0.27 -11.23
N GLU A 64 4.58 -0.81 -11.91
CA GLU A 64 3.92 -2.10 -11.67
C GLU A 64 4.13 -2.58 -10.24
N ASN A 65 5.38 -2.57 -9.75
CA ASN A 65 5.65 -2.97 -8.38
C ASN A 65 5.06 -1.99 -7.37
N ALA A 66 5.09 -0.69 -7.69
CA ALA A 66 4.46 0.31 -6.84
C ALA A 66 2.97 0.05 -6.69
N LEU A 67 2.29 -0.28 -7.80
CA LEU A 67 0.85 -0.58 -7.77
C LEU A 67 0.54 -1.77 -6.87
N HIS A 68 1.34 -2.84 -6.96
CA HIS A 68 1.11 -4.02 -6.10
C HIS A 68 1.21 -3.64 -4.62
N ILE A 69 2.25 -2.93 -4.24
CA ILE A 69 2.50 -2.59 -2.84
C ILE A 69 1.46 -1.60 -2.33
N LEU A 70 1.18 -0.55 -3.08
CA LEU A 70 0.26 0.49 -2.62
C LEU A 70 -1.19 0.02 -2.60
N LYS A 71 -1.57 -0.87 -3.52
CA LYS A 71 -2.88 -1.49 -3.47
C LYS A 71 -3.02 -2.35 -2.21
N LEU A 72 -2.01 -3.16 -1.92
CA LEU A 72 -2.01 -3.97 -0.71
C LEU A 72 -2.24 -3.09 0.52
N ASN A 73 -1.58 -1.95 0.57
CA ASN A 73 -1.69 -1.05 1.72
C ASN A 73 -3.13 -0.55 1.93
N THR A 74 -3.87 -0.30 0.84
CA THR A 74 -5.29 0.08 0.98
C THR A 74 -6.14 -1.06 1.53
N ILE A 75 -5.79 -2.29 1.21
CA ILE A 75 -6.52 -3.47 1.68
C ILE A 75 -6.25 -3.72 3.15
N LEU A 76 -5.00 -3.56 3.59
CA LEU A 76 -4.62 -3.80 4.98
C LEU A 76 -5.10 -2.69 5.91
N PHE A 77 -5.13 -1.46 5.42
CA PHE A 77 -5.47 -0.29 6.23
C PHE A 77 -6.56 0.53 5.55
N PRO A 78 -7.78 -0.03 5.43
CA PRO A 78 -8.86 0.58 4.65
C PRO A 78 -9.42 1.87 5.24
N GLU A 79 -9.06 2.18 6.49
CA GLU A 79 -9.51 3.41 7.14
C GLU A 79 -8.48 4.54 7.04
N SER A 80 -7.36 4.30 6.38
CA SER A 80 -6.30 5.30 6.27
C SER A 80 -6.41 6.07 4.97
N SER A 81 -6.69 7.36 5.08
CA SER A 81 -6.73 8.28 3.94
C SER A 81 -5.44 8.22 3.12
N ASN A 82 -4.31 8.11 3.82
CA ASN A 82 -2.99 8.16 3.18
C ASN A 82 -2.77 6.99 2.21
N THR A 83 -3.31 5.81 2.52
CA THR A 83 -3.11 4.66 1.63
C THR A 83 -3.79 4.86 0.29
N TYR A 84 -4.98 5.46 0.30
CA TYR A 84 -5.71 5.71 -0.94
C TYR A 84 -5.08 6.84 -1.75
N ASP A 85 -4.56 7.85 -1.08
CA ASP A 85 -3.86 8.95 -1.74
C ASP A 85 -2.64 8.42 -2.48
N SER A 86 -1.84 7.61 -1.82
CA SER A 86 -0.62 7.04 -2.40
C SER A 86 -0.93 6.10 -3.57
N TYR A 87 -1.94 5.25 -3.41
CA TYR A 87 -2.34 4.35 -4.49
C TYR A 87 -2.92 5.15 -5.67
N GLY A 88 -3.68 6.20 -5.37
CA GLY A 88 -4.19 7.11 -6.39
C GLY A 88 -3.07 7.72 -7.23
N GLU A 89 -1.99 8.11 -6.58
CA GLU A 89 -0.83 8.68 -7.28
C GLU A 89 -0.19 7.67 -8.23
N ALA A 90 -0.04 6.43 -7.78
CA ALA A 90 0.52 5.38 -8.63
C ALA A 90 -0.39 5.09 -9.82
N LEU A 91 -1.70 5.04 -9.59
CA LEU A 91 -2.67 4.84 -10.66
C LEU A 91 -2.63 5.98 -11.68
N ARG A 92 -2.53 7.21 -11.19
CA ARG A 92 -2.42 8.38 -12.06
C ARG A 92 -1.18 8.28 -12.94
N LYS A 93 -0.06 7.95 -12.34
CA LYS A 93 1.20 7.81 -13.07
C LYS A 93 1.12 6.71 -14.12
N ASN A 94 0.35 5.66 -13.85
CA ASN A 94 0.16 4.55 -14.79
C ASN A 94 -0.90 4.85 -15.86
N GLY A 95 -1.56 6.00 -15.80
CA GLY A 95 -2.59 6.36 -16.76
C GLY A 95 -3.98 5.82 -16.44
N ASN A 96 -4.17 5.18 -15.29
CA ASN A 96 -5.47 4.67 -14.85
C ASN A 96 -6.27 5.81 -14.19
N ILE A 97 -6.72 6.74 -14.97
CA ILE A 97 -7.30 8.00 -14.46
C ILE A 97 -8.60 7.76 -13.69
N GLU A 98 -9.50 6.93 -14.21
CA GLU A 98 -10.77 6.67 -13.52
C GLU A 98 -10.57 6.02 -12.15
N GLU A 99 -9.67 5.04 -12.07
CA GLU A 99 -9.34 4.40 -10.80
C GLU A 99 -8.65 5.37 -9.85
N ALA A 100 -7.76 6.22 -10.36
CA ALA A 100 -7.11 7.24 -9.55
C ALA A 100 -8.15 8.16 -8.92
N ILE A 101 -9.13 8.61 -9.69
CA ILE A 101 -10.21 9.47 -9.20
C ILE A 101 -10.95 8.79 -8.05
N LYS A 102 -11.29 7.51 -8.19
CA LYS A 102 -11.98 6.75 -7.13
C LYS A 102 -11.16 6.74 -5.84
N ASN A 103 -9.87 6.53 -5.96
CA ASN A 103 -9.00 6.45 -4.79
C ASN A 103 -8.79 7.81 -4.13
N TYR A 104 -8.65 8.88 -4.91
CA TYR A 104 -8.57 10.22 -4.33
C TYR A 104 -9.88 10.61 -3.66
N LYS A 105 -11.04 10.24 -4.22
CA LYS A 105 -12.33 10.48 -3.58
C LYS A 105 -12.42 9.76 -2.24
N LYS A 106 -11.96 8.51 -2.19
CA LYS A 106 -11.96 7.76 -0.94
C LYS A 106 -11.03 8.40 0.10
N SER A 107 -9.87 8.84 -0.33
CA SER A 107 -8.93 9.53 0.56
C SER A 107 -9.56 10.78 1.17
N ILE A 108 -10.24 11.58 0.37
CA ILE A 108 -10.89 12.82 0.82
C ILE A 108 -12.09 12.51 1.72
N GLU A 109 -12.83 11.45 1.42
CA GLU A 109 -13.93 11.00 2.27
C GLU A 109 -13.43 10.69 3.68
N LEU A 110 -12.28 9.99 3.78
CA LEU A 110 -11.68 9.63 5.06
C LEU A 110 -11.00 10.82 5.75
N ASN A 111 -10.48 11.75 4.97
CA ASN A 111 -9.83 12.95 5.50
C ASN A 111 -10.19 14.17 4.64
N PRO A 112 -11.28 14.87 4.98
CA PRO A 112 -11.69 16.06 4.21
C PRO A 112 -10.67 17.20 4.18
N ASN A 113 -9.67 17.14 5.03
CA ASN A 113 -8.61 18.16 5.08
C ASN A 113 -7.41 17.81 4.19
N ASN A 114 -7.50 16.77 3.39
CA ASN A 114 -6.45 16.39 2.46
C ASN A 114 -6.40 17.36 1.28
N GLN A 115 -5.72 18.49 1.46
CA GLN A 115 -5.66 19.54 0.45
C GLN A 115 -4.99 19.08 -0.84
N ASN A 116 -3.94 18.27 -0.72
CA ASN A 116 -3.27 17.73 -1.91
C ASN A 116 -4.21 16.83 -2.71
N GLY A 117 -4.94 15.97 -2.01
CA GLY A 117 -5.90 15.09 -2.67
C GLY A 117 -6.99 15.87 -3.40
N ILE A 118 -7.51 16.92 -2.78
CA ILE A 118 -8.53 17.77 -3.40
C ILE A 118 -7.99 18.43 -4.67
N LYS A 119 -6.78 18.94 -4.60
CA LYS A 119 -6.14 19.59 -5.75
C LYS A 119 -5.96 18.59 -6.90
N VAL A 120 -5.42 17.41 -6.61
CA VAL A 120 -5.17 16.40 -7.63
C VAL A 120 -6.48 15.90 -8.22
N LEU A 121 -7.48 15.65 -7.38
CA LEU A 121 -8.78 15.20 -7.86
C LEU A 121 -9.38 16.21 -8.84
N THR A 122 -9.30 17.50 -8.51
CA THR A 122 -9.80 18.55 -9.39
C THR A 122 -9.11 18.50 -10.75
N GLU A 123 -7.78 18.35 -10.75
CA GLU A 123 -7.01 18.23 -11.99
C GLU A 123 -7.42 17.02 -12.82
N LEU A 124 -7.62 15.88 -12.15
CA LEU A 124 -7.97 14.65 -12.84
C LEU A 124 -9.38 14.70 -13.44
N GLU A 125 -10.31 15.31 -12.76
CA GLU A 125 -11.69 15.40 -13.25
C GLU A 125 -11.81 16.25 -14.51
N VAL A 126 -10.88 17.15 -14.73
CA VAL A 126 -10.84 17.95 -15.94
C VAL A 126 -10.38 17.13 -17.16
N GLN A 127 -9.62 16.05 -16.91
CA GLN A 127 -9.07 15.22 -17.99
C GLN A 127 -10.08 14.26 -18.62
N ILE A 128 -11.18 14.01 -17.93
CA ILE A 128 -12.21 13.10 -18.45
C ILE A 128 -13.41 13.91 -18.90
#